data_7f3e2e5f1327591ea450c5b7acd503ce
#
_entry.id   7f3e2e5f1327591ea450c5b7acd503ce
#
_cell.length_a   1.000
_cell.length_b   1.000
_cell.length_c   1.000
_cell.angle_alpha   90.00
_cell.angle_beta   90.00
_cell.angle_gamma   90.00
#
_symmetry.space_group_name_H-M   'P 1'
#
loop_
_entity.id
_entity.type
_entity.pdbx_description
1 polymer ?
#
loop_
_entity_poly.entity_id
_entity_poly.type
_entity_poly.pdbx_seq_one_letter_code
_entity_poly.pdbx_strand_id
1 'polypeptide(L)'
;MYVKPEDGRLYGLNPEAGYFGVVPGTNAQTNPNALQMISHDTIYTNVALLPDGDVWWEGKTREPPAECLDWAGKPWAPGCGRPAAHPNSRFTAPMANNPVLDPRLDDPGGVPISGIIFGGRRSKAVPLIYQAFNWIHGVYLGATLGSETTAAATGQVGVVRRDPMAMLPFCGYNINLYFTHWIRMRKKMTDCPRIFHVNWFRTDDNGRFLWPGFGENMRVLEWIINRCRGRAYAAETILGWMPRPSDIDLEGLDITPEQFAAVQAIDVEAIKREILTHEELFLKLAGELPKELIFQRELLVARL
;
A
#
# COMPACT_ATOMS: atom_id res chain seq x y z
N MET A 1 -4.62 -16.23 7.39
CA MET A 1 -3.86 -17.03 6.38
C MET A 1 -3.49 -18.38 7.00
N TYR A 2 -3.50 -19.46 6.21
CA TYR A 2 -3.07 -20.79 6.64
C TYR A 2 -2.43 -21.56 5.47
N VAL A 3 -1.59 -22.54 5.79
CA VAL A 3 -1.01 -23.44 4.77
C VAL A 3 -1.90 -24.68 4.67
N LYS A 4 -2.40 -24.93 3.48
CA LYS A 4 -3.23 -26.11 3.21
C LYS A 4 -2.36 -27.35 3.14
N PRO A 5 -2.61 -28.39 3.97
CA PRO A 5 -1.73 -29.56 4.02
C PRO A 5 -1.66 -30.35 2.71
N GLU A 6 -2.75 -30.35 1.94
CA GLU A 6 -2.90 -31.16 0.72
C GLU A 6 -1.98 -30.68 -0.42
N ASP A 7 -1.69 -29.41 -0.50
CA ASP A 7 -0.87 -28.83 -1.57
C ASP A 7 0.32 -27.99 -1.08
N GLY A 8 0.42 -27.76 0.24
CA GLY A 8 1.49 -26.96 0.84
C GLY A 8 1.50 -25.49 0.43
N ARG A 9 0.38 -24.97 -0.09
CA ARG A 9 0.24 -23.56 -0.49
C ARG A 9 -0.40 -22.71 0.61
N LEU A 10 -0.10 -21.41 0.59
CA LEU A 10 -0.71 -20.43 1.48
C LEU A 10 -2.09 -20.04 0.96
N TYR A 11 -3.09 -20.07 1.86
CA TYR A 11 -4.46 -19.64 1.60
C TYR A 11 -4.85 -18.48 2.51
N GLY A 12 -5.68 -17.59 2.01
CA GLY A 12 -6.27 -16.49 2.74
C GLY A 12 -7.78 -16.64 2.85
N LEU A 13 -8.31 -16.31 4.03
CA LEU A 13 -9.72 -16.04 4.22
C LEU A 13 -9.85 -14.55 4.55
N ASN A 14 -10.85 -13.89 3.94
CA ASN A 14 -11.08 -12.48 4.23
C ASN A 14 -11.66 -12.33 5.64
N PRO A 15 -11.02 -11.53 6.53
CA PRO A 15 -11.53 -11.32 7.88
C PRO A 15 -12.58 -10.21 7.97
N GLU A 16 -12.77 -9.43 6.89
CA GLU A 16 -13.60 -8.23 6.89
C GLU A 16 -14.79 -8.38 5.94
N ALA A 17 -15.97 -7.89 6.37
CA ALA A 17 -17.18 -7.90 5.55
C ALA A 17 -17.25 -6.74 4.55
N GLY A 18 -16.35 -5.76 4.64
CA GLY A 18 -16.43 -4.55 3.85
C GLY A 18 -15.10 -3.85 3.63
N TYR A 19 -15.16 -2.79 2.84
CA TYR A 19 -14.06 -1.85 2.62
C TYR A 19 -14.12 -0.72 3.64
N PHE A 20 -12.95 -0.27 4.08
CA PHE A 20 -12.78 0.93 4.89
C PHE A 20 -11.78 1.86 4.21
N GLY A 21 -12.22 3.02 3.76
CA GLY A 21 -11.42 3.91 2.94
C GLY A 21 -11.53 5.37 3.33
N VAL A 22 -10.71 6.20 2.69
CA VAL A 22 -10.69 7.67 2.80
C VAL A 22 -11.53 8.24 1.67
N VAL A 23 -12.35 9.26 1.93
CA VAL A 23 -13.18 9.90 0.89
C VAL A 23 -12.62 11.20 0.30
N PRO A 24 -11.81 12.05 0.97
CA PRO A 24 -11.34 13.30 0.39
C PRO A 24 -10.68 13.11 -0.97
N GLY A 25 -11.10 13.89 -1.97
CA GLY A 25 -10.60 13.81 -3.34
C GLY A 25 -11.16 12.68 -4.20
N THR A 26 -11.93 11.74 -3.62
CA THR A 26 -12.60 10.69 -4.38
C THR A 26 -13.75 11.27 -5.20
N ASN A 27 -13.73 11.07 -6.51
CA ASN A 27 -14.74 11.62 -7.45
C ASN A 27 -14.93 10.72 -8.67
N ALA A 28 -15.92 11.07 -9.51
CA ALA A 28 -16.28 10.28 -10.68
C ALA A 28 -15.19 10.23 -11.77
N GLN A 29 -14.25 11.16 -11.78
CA GLN A 29 -13.16 11.20 -12.76
C GLN A 29 -11.97 10.33 -12.31
N THR A 30 -11.61 10.41 -11.04
CA THR A 30 -10.44 9.69 -10.50
C THR A 30 -10.78 8.29 -10.03
N ASN A 31 -11.99 8.06 -9.47
CA ASN A 31 -12.38 6.82 -8.82
C ASN A 31 -13.85 6.43 -9.12
N PRO A 32 -14.26 6.24 -10.41
CA PRO A 32 -15.66 5.97 -10.76
C PRO A 32 -16.21 4.70 -10.09
N ASN A 33 -15.44 3.61 -10.09
CA ASN A 33 -15.84 2.36 -9.46
C ASN A 33 -15.98 2.47 -7.94
N ALA A 34 -15.10 3.24 -7.29
CA ALA A 34 -15.20 3.49 -5.85
C ALA A 34 -16.47 4.29 -5.51
N LEU A 35 -16.80 5.34 -6.29
CA LEU A 35 -18.06 6.08 -6.09
C LEU A 35 -19.29 5.19 -6.29
N GLN A 36 -19.29 4.32 -7.30
CA GLN A 36 -20.38 3.36 -7.51
C GLN A 36 -20.51 2.43 -6.31
N MET A 37 -19.41 1.89 -5.81
CA MET A 37 -19.37 0.97 -4.66
C MET A 37 -19.92 1.61 -3.38
N ILE A 38 -19.65 2.91 -3.16
CA ILE A 38 -20.04 3.64 -1.95
C ILE A 38 -21.33 4.43 -2.10
N SER A 39 -22.08 4.25 -3.19
CA SER A 39 -23.31 5.00 -3.46
C SER A 39 -24.51 4.52 -2.64
N HIS A 40 -24.46 3.32 -2.08
CA HIS A 40 -25.53 2.72 -1.27
C HIS A 40 -24.95 1.83 -0.16
N ASP A 41 -25.75 1.55 0.86
CA ASP A 41 -25.42 0.67 1.99
C ASP A 41 -24.07 1.01 2.65
N THR A 42 -23.74 2.30 2.69
CA THR A 42 -22.42 2.80 3.13
C THR A 42 -22.56 3.69 4.34
N ILE A 43 -21.69 3.49 5.32
CA ILE A 43 -21.55 4.35 6.49
C ILE A 43 -20.41 5.33 6.23
N TYR A 44 -20.68 6.62 6.43
CA TYR A 44 -19.69 7.69 6.33
C TYR A 44 -19.39 8.30 7.69
N THR A 45 -18.15 8.71 7.90
CA THR A 45 -17.73 9.44 9.10
C THR A 45 -16.99 10.70 8.74
N ASN A 46 -17.27 11.77 9.51
CA ASN A 46 -16.60 13.07 9.37
C ASN A 46 -16.73 13.71 7.98
N VAL A 47 -17.83 13.45 7.29
CA VAL A 47 -18.22 14.10 6.02
C VAL A 47 -19.21 15.22 6.26
N ALA A 48 -19.41 16.07 5.27
CA ALA A 48 -20.48 17.07 5.30
C ALA A 48 -21.85 16.43 4.97
N LEU A 49 -22.91 17.01 5.52
CA LEU A 49 -24.31 16.60 5.29
C LEU A 49 -25.04 17.65 4.45
N LEU A 50 -25.58 17.24 3.31
CA LEU A 50 -26.37 18.08 2.43
C LEU A 50 -27.81 18.22 2.94
N PRO A 51 -28.56 19.27 2.50
CA PRO A 51 -29.96 19.47 2.89
C PRO A 51 -30.91 18.33 2.50
N ASP A 52 -30.59 17.59 1.43
CA ASP A 52 -31.34 16.44 0.95
C ASP A 52 -31.01 15.12 1.67
N GLY A 53 -30.06 15.15 2.60
CA GLY A 53 -29.61 13.99 3.37
C GLY A 53 -28.45 13.22 2.75
N ASP A 54 -27.96 13.58 1.55
CA ASP A 54 -26.74 13.01 0.97
C ASP A 54 -25.50 13.61 1.65
N VAL A 55 -24.36 12.97 1.44
CA VAL A 55 -23.06 13.36 2.00
C VAL A 55 -22.18 14.05 0.97
N TRP A 56 -21.32 14.94 1.43
CA TRP A 56 -20.37 15.64 0.57
C TRP A 56 -18.99 15.75 1.24
N TRP A 57 -17.96 15.86 0.38
CA TRP A 57 -16.57 16.11 0.77
C TRP A 57 -15.86 16.88 -0.35
N GLU A 58 -14.76 17.53 -0.04
CA GLU A 58 -13.96 18.29 -0.98
C GLU A 58 -13.50 17.40 -2.15
N GLY A 59 -13.83 17.81 -3.36
CA GLY A 59 -13.50 17.10 -4.60
C GLY A 59 -14.52 16.03 -5.03
N LYS A 60 -15.62 15.77 -4.28
CA LYS A 60 -16.72 14.87 -4.72
C LYS A 60 -17.35 15.37 -6.01
N THR A 61 -17.60 16.66 -6.07
CA THR A 61 -18.18 17.37 -7.22
C THR A 61 -17.25 18.50 -7.66
N ARG A 62 -17.37 18.91 -8.95
CA ARG A 62 -16.58 20.03 -9.48
C ARG A 62 -16.90 21.34 -8.76
N GLU A 63 -18.20 21.61 -8.56
CA GLU A 63 -18.66 22.78 -7.82
C GLU A 63 -19.07 22.34 -6.40
N PRO A 64 -18.66 23.07 -5.36
CA PRO A 64 -19.12 22.80 -4.01
C PRO A 64 -20.62 23.09 -3.84
N PRO A 65 -21.30 22.48 -2.87
CA PRO A 65 -22.69 22.82 -2.55
C PRO A 65 -22.78 24.27 -2.07
N ALA A 66 -23.92 24.93 -2.34
CA ALA A 66 -24.16 26.29 -1.90
C ALA A 66 -24.16 26.38 -0.36
N GLU A 67 -24.69 25.36 0.31
CA GLU A 67 -24.72 25.24 1.76
C GLU A 67 -24.77 23.77 2.19
N CYS A 68 -24.25 23.46 3.37
CA CYS A 68 -24.35 22.15 4.01
C CYS A 68 -24.07 22.29 5.53
N LEU A 69 -24.18 21.19 6.26
CA LEU A 69 -23.57 21.07 7.58
C LEU A 69 -22.19 20.47 7.44
N ASP A 70 -21.18 21.09 8.04
CA ASP A 70 -19.85 20.52 8.06
C ASP A 70 -19.76 19.26 8.96
N TRP A 71 -18.62 18.58 8.91
CA TRP A 71 -18.36 17.37 9.69
C TRP A 71 -18.52 17.55 11.22
N ALA A 72 -18.49 18.76 11.72
CA ALA A 72 -18.72 19.12 13.12
C ALA A 72 -20.16 19.57 13.39
N GLY A 73 -21.08 19.47 12.42
CA GLY A 73 -22.49 19.84 12.51
C GLY A 73 -22.77 21.35 12.46
N LYS A 74 -21.82 22.16 11.98
CA LYS A 74 -21.97 23.61 11.86
C LYS A 74 -22.38 24.00 10.44
N PRO A 75 -23.22 25.07 10.25
CA PRO A 75 -23.50 25.60 8.91
C PRO A 75 -22.21 25.92 8.15
N TRP A 76 -22.15 25.49 6.90
CA TRP A 76 -21.02 25.70 6.02
C TRP A 76 -21.49 26.17 4.64
N ALA A 77 -20.72 27.09 4.06
CA ALA A 77 -20.84 27.54 2.67
C ALA A 77 -19.45 27.81 2.10
N PRO A 78 -19.29 27.82 0.76
CA PRO A 78 -18.03 28.18 0.11
C PRO A 78 -17.49 29.52 0.62
N GLY A 79 -16.18 29.58 0.90
CA GLY A 79 -15.52 30.81 1.40
C GLY A 79 -15.58 31.02 2.91
N CYS A 80 -16.18 30.13 3.70
CA CYS A 80 -16.24 30.26 5.17
C CYS A 80 -14.89 30.02 5.89
N GLY A 81 -13.80 29.71 5.16
CA GLY A 81 -12.44 29.59 5.69
C GLY A 81 -12.12 28.26 6.41
N ARG A 82 -13.02 27.29 6.37
CA ARG A 82 -12.80 25.96 6.92
C ARG A 82 -13.30 24.86 5.95
N PRO A 83 -12.76 23.63 6.02
CA PRO A 83 -13.27 22.52 5.19
C PRO A 83 -14.65 22.06 5.66
N ALA A 84 -15.47 21.57 4.73
CA ALA A 84 -16.76 20.96 5.03
C ALA A 84 -16.60 19.54 5.58
N ALA A 85 -15.71 18.72 4.99
CA ALA A 85 -15.35 17.42 5.50
C ALA A 85 -14.01 17.47 6.24
N HIS A 86 -13.83 16.56 7.20
CA HIS A 86 -12.53 16.41 7.88
C HIS A 86 -11.50 15.80 6.92
N PRO A 87 -10.23 16.21 6.93
CA PRO A 87 -9.19 15.64 6.08
C PRO A 87 -9.00 14.11 6.21
N ASN A 88 -9.44 13.55 7.35
CA ASN A 88 -9.49 12.11 7.60
C ASN A 88 -10.93 11.57 7.62
N SER A 89 -11.82 12.10 6.79
CA SER A 89 -13.15 11.53 6.61
C SER A 89 -13.08 10.17 5.93
N ARG A 90 -13.97 9.26 6.33
CA ARG A 90 -13.92 7.84 5.98
C ARG A 90 -15.27 7.32 5.52
N PHE A 91 -15.21 6.18 4.83
CA PHE A 91 -16.38 5.36 4.54
C PHE A 91 -16.14 3.91 4.95
N THR A 92 -17.24 3.18 5.20
CA THR A 92 -17.29 1.72 5.30
C THR A 92 -18.41 1.23 4.39
N ALA A 93 -18.08 0.39 3.41
CA ALA A 93 -19.00 -0.18 2.45
C ALA A 93 -18.90 -1.71 2.41
N PRO A 94 -20.00 -2.45 2.20
CA PRO A 94 -19.97 -3.90 2.08
C PRO A 94 -19.12 -4.35 0.88
N MET A 95 -18.42 -5.48 1.00
CA MET A 95 -17.72 -6.11 -0.13
C MET A 95 -18.66 -6.42 -1.29
N ALA A 96 -19.93 -6.74 -0.99
CA ALA A 96 -20.94 -7.05 -1.99
C ALA A 96 -21.22 -5.90 -2.98
N ASN A 97 -20.92 -4.65 -2.61
CA ASN A 97 -21.05 -3.51 -3.51
C ASN A 97 -19.95 -3.46 -4.59
N ASN A 98 -18.92 -4.30 -4.51
CA ASN A 98 -17.84 -4.33 -5.49
C ASN A 98 -18.32 -5.02 -6.78
N PRO A 99 -18.37 -4.32 -7.94
CA PRO A 99 -18.85 -4.89 -9.19
C PRO A 99 -17.98 -6.03 -9.75
N VAL A 100 -16.74 -6.17 -9.25
CA VAL A 100 -15.78 -7.20 -9.68
C VAL A 100 -15.40 -8.14 -8.54
N LEU A 101 -16.29 -8.32 -7.57
CA LEU A 101 -16.09 -9.20 -6.44
C LEU A 101 -15.86 -10.66 -6.92
N ASP A 102 -14.81 -11.31 -6.42
CA ASP A 102 -14.60 -12.73 -6.68
C ASP A 102 -15.65 -13.56 -5.93
N PRO A 103 -16.36 -14.48 -6.61
CA PRO A 103 -17.42 -15.30 -5.99
C PRO A 103 -16.94 -16.22 -4.88
N ARG A 104 -15.62 -16.41 -4.73
CA ARG A 104 -15.00 -17.19 -3.66
C ARG A 104 -14.71 -16.39 -2.39
N LEU A 105 -15.20 -15.15 -2.27
CA LEU A 105 -14.95 -14.32 -1.07
C LEU A 105 -15.25 -15.08 0.23
N ASP A 106 -16.39 -15.78 0.25
CA ASP A 106 -16.89 -16.50 1.43
C ASP A 106 -16.59 -18.01 1.39
N ASP A 107 -15.68 -18.45 0.51
CA ASP A 107 -15.26 -19.86 0.46
C ASP A 107 -14.54 -20.22 1.78
N PRO A 108 -15.06 -21.17 2.58
CA PRO A 108 -14.44 -21.57 3.83
C PRO A 108 -13.07 -22.23 3.63
N GLY A 109 -12.76 -22.71 2.42
CA GLY A 109 -11.44 -23.18 2.04
C GLY A 109 -10.46 -22.07 1.68
N GLY A 110 -10.93 -20.81 1.66
CA GLY A 110 -10.14 -19.65 1.30
C GLY A 110 -9.66 -19.65 -0.15
N VAL A 111 -8.90 -18.63 -0.51
CA VAL A 111 -8.29 -18.47 -1.84
C VAL A 111 -6.78 -18.61 -1.77
N PRO A 112 -6.12 -19.26 -2.78
CA PRO A 112 -4.68 -19.40 -2.78
C PRO A 112 -4.02 -18.04 -2.97
N ILE A 113 -2.98 -17.77 -2.18
CA ILE A 113 -2.17 -16.55 -2.25
C ILE A 113 -0.93 -16.85 -3.08
N SER A 114 -0.73 -16.13 -4.17
CA SER A 114 0.45 -16.25 -5.04
C SER A 114 1.41 -15.08 -4.89
N GLY A 115 0.93 -13.92 -4.44
CA GLY A 115 1.74 -12.72 -4.21
C GLY A 115 1.29 -11.98 -2.98
N ILE A 116 2.26 -11.34 -2.30
CA ILE A 116 2.04 -10.45 -1.16
C ILE A 116 2.70 -9.12 -1.52
N ILE A 117 1.98 -8.02 -1.31
CA ILE A 117 2.44 -6.68 -1.65
C ILE A 117 2.56 -5.86 -0.37
N PHE A 118 3.75 -5.39 -0.08
CA PHE A 118 3.98 -4.34 0.90
C PHE A 118 4.16 -3.00 0.20
N GLY A 119 3.72 -1.93 0.83
CA GLY A 119 3.89 -0.59 0.28
C GLY A 119 3.70 0.49 1.33
N GLY A 120 4.38 1.60 1.11
CA GLY A 120 4.28 2.79 1.95
C GLY A 120 4.50 4.04 1.11
N ARG A 121 4.05 5.17 1.61
CA ARG A 121 4.29 6.46 0.97
C ARG A 121 5.75 6.86 1.16
N ARG A 122 6.49 6.96 0.05
CA ARG A 122 7.89 7.38 0.05
C ARG A 122 8.15 8.33 -1.11
N SER A 123 8.47 9.58 -0.81
CA SER A 123 8.78 10.60 -1.83
C SER A 123 10.15 10.37 -2.48
N LYS A 124 11.06 9.74 -1.78
CA LYS A 124 12.45 9.44 -2.22
C LYS A 124 12.83 8.00 -1.86
N ALA A 125 13.99 7.56 -2.28
CA ALA A 125 14.68 6.31 -1.99
C ALA A 125 14.06 5.03 -2.55
N VAL A 126 12.75 4.84 -2.42
CA VAL A 126 12.09 3.57 -2.77
C VAL A 126 11.59 3.60 -4.22
N PRO A 127 12.01 2.66 -5.08
CA PRO A 127 11.51 2.54 -6.46
C PRO A 127 10.02 2.22 -6.53
N LEU A 128 9.41 2.40 -7.73
CA LEU A 128 8.01 2.08 -8.00
C LEU A 128 7.65 0.64 -7.59
N ILE A 129 8.50 -0.31 -7.97
CA ILE A 129 8.24 -1.74 -7.74
C ILE A 129 9.54 -2.54 -7.73
N TYR A 130 9.64 -3.48 -6.80
CA TYR A 130 10.60 -4.59 -6.85
C TYR A 130 10.07 -5.81 -6.11
N GLN A 131 10.51 -7.00 -6.56
CA GLN A 131 10.20 -8.29 -5.95
C GLN A 131 11.35 -8.70 -5.04
N ALA A 132 11.05 -9.22 -3.86
CA ALA A 132 12.04 -9.81 -2.97
C ALA A 132 12.75 -11.01 -3.63
N PHE A 133 14.04 -11.23 -3.30
CA PHE A 133 14.81 -12.35 -3.81
C PHE A 133 14.24 -13.71 -3.38
N ASN A 134 13.73 -13.77 -2.15
CA ASN A 134 13.13 -14.95 -1.54
C ASN A 134 12.18 -14.56 -0.39
N TRP A 135 11.55 -15.56 0.23
CA TRP A 135 10.61 -15.35 1.32
C TRP A 135 11.20 -14.58 2.51
N ILE A 136 12.42 -14.95 2.97
CA ILE A 136 13.05 -14.30 4.13
C ILE A 136 13.38 -12.84 3.83
N HIS A 137 13.88 -12.55 2.63
CA HIS A 137 14.09 -11.18 2.17
C HIS A 137 12.75 -10.41 2.12
N GLY A 138 11.68 -11.03 1.66
CA GLY A 138 10.34 -10.43 1.67
C GLY A 138 9.84 -10.12 3.08
N VAL A 139 10.08 -10.99 4.05
CA VAL A 139 9.77 -10.73 5.47
C VAL A 139 10.58 -9.53 5.98
N TYR A 140 11.86 -9.42 5.60
CA TYR A 140 12.68 -8.25 5.94
C TYR A 140 12.11 -6.95 5.36
N LEU A 141 11.67 -6.95 4.08
CA LEU A 141 11.03 -5.78 3.46
C LEU A 141 9.77 -5.35 4.21
N GLY A 142 8.94 -6.31 4.60
CA GLY A 142 7.75 -6.04 5.40
C GLY A 142 8.11 -5.54 6.82
N ALA A 143 9.07 -6.16 7.48
CA ALA A 143 9.50 -5.80 8.84
C ALA A 143 10.12 -4.40 8.91
N THR A 144 10.76 -3.94 7.84
CA THR A 144 11.38 -2.60 7.77
C THR A 144 10.53 -1.58 7.01
N LEU A 145 9.27 -1.90 6.73
CA LEU A 145 8.36 -1.01 6.00
C LEU A 145 8.31 0.37 6.64
N GLY A 146 8.44 1.40 5.81
CA GLY A 146 8.33 2.79 6.23
C GLY A 146 7.35 3.56 5.38
N SER A 147 6.61 4.47 6.01
CA SER A 147 5.68 5.37 5.34
C SER A 147 5.83 6.79 5.86
N GLU A 148 5.84 7.77 4.96
CA GLU A 148 5.87 9.17 5.33
C GLU A 148 4.53 9.61 5.91
N THR A 149 4.57 10.43 6.96
CA THR A 149 3.39 11.04 7.57
C THR A 149 2.71 12.01 6.62
N THR A 150 1.39 12.08 6.70
CA THR A 150 0.55 12.97 5.88
C THR A 150 -0.13 14.02 6.76
N ALA A 151 -0.76 15.01 6.14
CA ALA A 151 -1.55 16.04 6.85
C ALA A 151 -2.72 15.46 7.68
N ALA A 152 -3.15 14.22 7.40
CA ALA A 152 -4.17 13.54 8.20
C ALA A 152 -3.63 12.96 9.51
N ALA A 153 -2.30 12.85 9.66
CA ALA A 153 -1.65 12.38 10.89
C ALA A 153 -1.33 13.58 11.82
N THR A 154 -1.30 13.31 13.11
CA THR A 154 -0.77 14.28 14.07
C THR A 154 0.75 14.33 13.99
N GLY A 155 1.34 15.51 13.89
CA GLY A 155 2.79 15.72 13.85
C GLY A 155 3.29 16.32 12.53
N GLN A 156 4.59 16.23 12.30
CA GLN A 156 5.24 16.81 11.12
C GLN A 156 4.96 15.96 9.88
N VAL A 157 4.56 16.60 8.78
CA VAL A 157 4.35 15.96 7.46
C VAL A 157 5.69 15.56 6.84
N GLY A 158 5.72 14.43 6.12
CA GLY A 158 6.89 13.97 5.37
C GLY A 158 7.95 13.24 6.21
N VAL A 159 7.69 12.99 7.49
CA VAL A 159 8.59 12.20 8.35
C VAL A 159 8.34 10.71 8.12
N VAL A 160 9.41 9.95 7.85
CA VAL A 160 9.30 8.49 7.70
C VAL A 160 9.04 7.84 9.05
N ARG A 161 7.88 7.21 9.17
CA ARG A 161 7.52 6.37 10.30
C ARG A 161 7.72 4.89 9.90
N ARG A 162 8.43 4.14 10.73
CA ARG A 162 8.51 2.68 10.59
C ARG A 162 7.22 2.06 11.10
N ASP A 163 6.61 1.23 10.27
CA ASP A 163 5.36 0.52 10.55
C ASP A 163 5.46 -0.90 10.00
N PRO A 164 6.16 -1.77 10.73
CA PRO A 164 6.41 -3.14 10.31
C PRO A 164 5.15 -3.84 9.82
N MET A 165 5.15 -4.26 8.53
CA MET A 165 4.04 -4.94 7.84
C MET A 165 2.69 -4.20 7.95
N ALA A 166 2.70 -2.89 8.27
CA ALA A 166 1.53 -2.08 8.62
C ALA A 166 0.70 -2.68 9.78
N MET A 167 1.36 -3.36 10.72
CA MET A 167 0.71 -4.15 11.77
C MET A 167 0.89 -3.60 13.17
N LEU A 168 1.69 -2.56 13.40
CA LEU A 168 1.95 -2.05 14.77
C LEU A 168 0.69 -1.76 15.57
N PRO A 169 -0.35 -1.09 15.02
CA PRO A 169 -1.57 -0.79 15.77
C PRO A 169 -2.41 -2.03 16.08
N PHE A 170 -2.17 -3.15 15.40
CA PHE A 170 -2.98 -4.37 15.45
C PHE A 170 -2.27 -5.53 16.15
N CYS A 171 -0.98 -5.39 16.44
CA CYS A 171 -0.18 -6.44 17.09
C CYS A 171 -0.22 -6.25 18.61
N GLY A 172 -1.08 -7.00 19.30
CA GLY A 172 -1.26 -6.95 20.75
C GLY A 172 -0.22 -7.75 21.55
N TYR A 173 0.89 -8.17 20.93
CA TYR A 173 1.99 -8.91 21.53
C TYR A 173 3.33 -8.48 20.93
N ASN A 174 4.45 -9.05 21.38
CA ASN A 174 5.78 -8.71 20.86
C ASN A 174 5.85 -8.99 19.34
N ILE A 175 6.07 -7.95 18.55
CA ILE A 175 6.09 -8.04 17.08
C ILE A 175 7.20 -8.96 16.54
N ASN A 176 8.26 -9.21 17.30
CA ASN A 176 9.30 -10.16 16.93
C ASN A 176 8.77 -11.60 16.84
N LEU A 177 7.75 -11.94 17.63
CA LEU A 177 7.06 -13.24 17.51
C LEU A 177 6.28 -13.31 16.19
N TYR A 178 5.69 -12.19 15.75
CA TYR A 178 5.02 -12.10 14.47
C TYR A 178 6.01 -12.29 13.30
N PHE A 179 7.17 -11.64 13.33
CA PHE A 179 8.23 -11.86 12.34
C PHE A 179 8.73 -13.30 12.35
N THR A 180 8.96 -13.85 13.52
CA THR A 180 9.37 -15.26 13.70
C THR A 180 8.35 -16.21 13.09
N HIS A 181 7.05 -15.93 13.27
CA HIS A 181 5.98 -16.71 12.66
C HIS A 181 6.08 -16.67 11.11
N TRP A 182 6.21 -15.49 10.52
CA TRP A 182 6.38 -15.34 9.07
C TRP A 182 7.60 -16.10 8.55
N ILE A 183 8.74 -16.00 9.22
CA ILE A 183 9.97 -16.71 8.86
C ILE A 183 9.73 -18.23 8.91
N ARG A 184 9.11 -18.72 9.98
CA ARG A 184 8.82 -20.16 10.16
C ARG A 184 7.83 -20.71 9.14
N MET A 185 6.92 -19.90 8.62
CA MET A 185 5.97 -20.30 7.60
C MET A 185 6.66 -20.83 6.34
N ARG A 186 7.87 -20.33 6.01
CA ARG A 186 8.67 -20.86 4.89
C ARG A 186 8.83 -22.38 4.92
N LYS A 187 8.99 -22.95 6.11
CA LYS A 187 9.21 -24.40 6.29
C LYS A 187 7.95 -25.23 6.08
N LYS A 188 6.79 -24.59 6.13
CA LYS A 188 5.48 -25.26 5.96
C LYS A 188 4.97 -25.20 4.51
N MET A 189 5.55 -24.33 3.70
CA MET A 189 5.11 -24.12 2.31
C MET A 189 6.01 -24.84 1.33
N THR A 190 5.41 -25.54 0.38
CA THR A 190 6.10 -26.12 -0.78
C THR A 190 6.33 -25.06 -1.85
N ASP A 191 5.35 -24.17 -2.04
CA ASP A 191 5.39 -23.04 -2.96
C ASP A 191 5.06 -21.75 -2.19
N CYS A 192 6.09 -20.91 -2.00
CA CYS A 192 5.93 -19.65 -1.29
C CYS A 192 5.38 -18.58 -2.21
N PRO A 193 4.40 -17.78 -1.75
CA PRO A 193 4.03 -16.55 -2.44
C PRO A 193 5.24 -15.65 -2.69
N ARG A 194 5.27 -14.98 -3.82
CA ARG A 194 6.27 -13.94 -4.08
C ARG A 194 5.92 -12.70 -3.27
N ILE A 195 6.94 -12.00 -2.76
CA ILE A 195 6.73 -10.78 -2.00
C ILE A 195 7.27 -9.60 -2.80
N PHE A 196 6.45 -8.55 -2.88
CA PHE A 196 6.75 -7.34 -3.64
C PHE A 196 6.70 -6.12 -2.73
N HIS A 197 7.49 -5.11 -3.08
CA HIS A 197 7.40 -3.79 -2.48
C HIS A 197 7.00 -2.78 -3.56
N VAL A 198 5.97 -1.97 -3.29
CA VAL A 198 5.47 -0.94 -4.21
C VAL A 198 5.55 0.45 -3.58
N ASN A 199 5.76 1.48 -4.40
CA ASN A 199 5.73 2.88 -3.99
C ASN A 199 5.13 3.76 -5.09
N TRP A 200 3.87 4.15 -4.94
CA TRP A 200 3.15 5.01 -5.88
C TRP A 200 3.51 6.50 -5.77
N PHE A 201 4.30 6.91 -4.77
CA PHE A 201 4.37 8.28 -4.28
C PHE A 201 5.74 8.96 -4.47
N ARG A 202 6.61 8.38 -5.29
CA ARG A 202 7.90 8.99 -5.58
C ARG A 202 7.70 10.31 -6.33
N THR A 203 8.44 11.36 -5.92
CA THR A 203 8.34 12.70 -6.51
C THR A 203 9.65 13.15 -7.14
N ASP A 204 9.53 14.07 -8.11
CA ASP A 204 10.65 14.87 -8.62
C ASP A 204 11.08 15.92 -7.58
N ASP A 205 12.04 16.78 -7.96
CA ASP A 205 12.55 17.85 -7.09
C ASP A 205 11.56 19.01 -6.90
N ASN A 206 10.53 19.08 -7.74
CA ASN A 206 9.44 20.04 -7.64
C ASN A 206 8.25 19.49 -6.83
N GLY A 207 8.36 18.28 -6.28
CA GLY A 207 7.32 17.61 -5.51
C GLY A 207 6.20 17.00 -6.36
N ARG A 208 6.34 16.90 -7.69
CA ARG A 208 5.36 16.26 -8.57
C ARG A 208 5.58 14.76 -8.59
N PHE A 209 4.50 13.99 -8.59
CA PHE A 209 4.58 12.53 -8.67
C PHE A 209 5.20 12.09 -10.00
N LEU A 210 6.15 11.15 -9.90
CA LEU A 210 6.80 10.54 -11.07
C LEU A 210 5.94 9.43 -11.70
N TRP A 211 5.02 8.85 -10.93
CA TRP A 211 4.07 7.85 -11.40
C TRP A 211 2.65 8.41 -11.35
N PRO A 212 1.83 8.24 -12.39
CA PRO A 212 0.49 8.83 -12.42
C PRO A 212 -0.46 8.31 -11.35
N GLY A 213 -0.27 7.05 -10.92
CA GLY A 213 -1.14 6.43 -9.92
C GLY A 213 -2.50 6.01 -10.45
N PHE A 214 -3.47 5.81 -9.55
CA PHE A 214 -4.85 5.43 -9.85
C PHE A 214 -4.96 4.23 -10.80
N GLY A 215 -5.66 4.36 -11.92
CA GLY A 215 -5.84 3.30 -12.93
C GLY A 215 -4.52 2.75 -13.47
N GLU A 216 -3.49 3.58 -13.57
CA GLU A 216 -2.18 3.17 -14.08
C GLU A 216 -1.42 2.22 -13.14
N ASN A 217 -1.83 2.13 -11.86
CA ASN A 217 -1.31 1.12 -10.95
C ASN A 217 -1.60 -0.31 -11.42
N MET A 218 -2.64 -0.51 -12.23
CA MET A 218 -2.96 -1.82 -12.81
C MET A 218 -1.84 -2.36 -13.69
N ARG A 219 -1.05 -1.53 -14.36
CA ARG A 219 0.12 -1.93 -15.16
C ARG A 219 1.19 -2.61 -14.30
N VAL A 220 1.41 -2.07 -13.11
CA VAL A 220 2.35 -2.66 -12.12
C VAL A 220 1.75 -3.93 -11.51
N LEU A 221 0.46 -3.95 -11.21
CA LEU A 221 -0.23 -5.15 -10.71
C LEU A 221 -0.23 -6.26 -11.75
N GLU A 222 -0.38 -5.95 -13.04
CA GLU A 222 -0.27 -6.92 -14.13
C GLU A 222 1.13 -7.55 -14.17
N TRP A 223 2.20 -6.74 -14.08
CA TRP A 223 3.56 -7.27 -13.98
C TRP A 223 3.71 -8.19 -12.76
N ILE A 224 3.19 -7.82 -11.58
CA ILE A 224 3.21 -8.65 -10.37
C ILE A 224 2.52 -10.00 -10.62
N ILE A 225 1.32 -9.99 -11.21
CA ILE A 225 0.56 -11.19 -11.56
C ILE A 225 1.36 -12.07 -12.53
N ASN A 226 1.93 -11.46 -13.56
CA ASN A 226 2.73 -12.17 -14.56
C ASN A 226 4.02 -12.72 -13.96
N ARG A 227 4.65 -12.05 -13.00
CA ARG A 227 5.77 -12.59 -12.20
C ARG A 227 5.33 -13.81 -11.40
N CYS A 228 4.18 -13.77 -10.74
CA CYS A 228 3.65 -14.91 -9.99
C CYS A 228 3.34 -16.11 -10.90
N ARG A 229 2.95 -15.85 -12.15
CA ARG A 229 2.64 -16.88 -13.16
C ARG A 229 3.87 -17.34 -13.96
N GLY A 230 5.07 -16.79 -13.72
CA GLY A 230 6.29 -17.10 -14.47
C GLY A 230 6.28 -16.58 -15.93
N ARG A 231 5.49 -15.54 -16.22
CA ARG A 231 5.30 -14.98 -17.57
C ARG A 231 5.99 -13.62 -17.79
N ALA A 232 6.56 -13.01 -16.76
CA ALA A 232 7.29 -11.75 -16.88
C ALA A 232 8.75 -11.90 -16.44
N TYR A 233 9.63 -11.18 -17.13
CA TYR A 233 11.04 -11.08 -16.77
C TYR A 233 11.27 -10.04 -15.66
N ALA A 234 12.48 -10.07 -15.11
CA ALA A 234 12.98 -9.09 -14.17
C ALA A 234 14.52 -9.06 -14.19
N ALA A 235 15.09 -7.91 -13.95
CA ALA A 235 16.53 -7.74 -13.76
C ALA A 235 16.86 -7.79 -12.26
N GLU A 236 17.97 -8.44 -11.92
CA GLU A 236 18.50 -8.41 -10.57
C GLU A 236 19.10 -7.03 -10.27
N THR A 237 18.81 -6.52 -9.07
CA THR A 237 19.34 -5.25 -8.55
C THR A 237 19.77 -5.44 -7.11
N ILE A 238 20.38 -4.41 -6.51
CA ILE A 238 20.76 -4.46 -5.09
C ILE A 238 19.57 -4.61 -4.13
N LEU A 239 18.36 -4.18 -4.55
CA LEU A 239 17.13 -4.23 -3.74
C LEU A 239 16.29 -5.47 -3.97
N GLY A 240 16.43 -6.15 -5.11
CA GLY A 240 15.58 -7.26 -5.51
C GLY A 240 15.45 -7.36 -7.02
N TRP A 241 14.43 -8.07 -7.48
CA TRP A 241 14.11 -8.22 -8.90
C TRP A 241 13.21 -7.07 -9.35
N MET A 242 13.66 -6.29 -10.33
CA MET A 242 12.95 -5.12 -10.85
C MET A 242 12.56 -5.29 -12.32
N PRO A 243 11.42 -4.74 -12.77
CA PRO A 243 11.10 -4.71 -14.19
C PRO A 243 12.02 -3.77 -14.93
N ARG A 244 12.37 -4.15 -16.17
CA ARG A 244 12.91 -3.21 -17.16
C ARG A 244 11.75 -2.44 -17.80
N PRO A 245 11.99 -1.34 -18.52
CA PRO A 245 10.94 -0.61 -19.22
C PRO A 245 10.09 -1.51 -20.15
N SER A 246 10.71 -2.51 -20.79
CA SER A 246 10.05 -3.47 -21.66
C SER A 246 9.20 -4.53 -20.94
N ASP A 247 9.28 -4.62 -19.64
CA ASP A 247 8.59 -5.65 -18.85
C ASP A 247 7.25 -5.14 -18.27
N ILE A 248 6.96 -3.83 -18.39
CA ILE A 248 5.69 -3.20 -18.04
C ILE A 248 5.07 -2.62 -19.30
N ASP A 249 3.79 -2.87 -19.51
CA ASP A 249 3.05 -2.24 -20.58
C ASP A 249 2.86 -0.75 -20.29
N LEU A 250 3.52 0.11 -21.08
CA LEU A 250 3.45 1.57 -21.03
C LEU A 250 2.68 2.15 -22.22
N GLU A 251 2.06 1.32 -23.07
CA GLU A 251 1.29 1.79 -24.22
C GLU A 251 0.12 2.69 -23.77
N GLY A 252 -0.03 3.83 -24.44
CA GLY A 252 -1.06 4.82 -24.11
C GLY A 252 -0.80 5.63 -22.84
N LEU A 253 0.31 5.40 -22.13
CA LEU A 253 0.72 6.21 -20.99
C LEU A 253 1.72 7.29 -21.47
N ASP A 254 1.42 8.55 -21.16
CA ASP A 254 2.32 9.68 -21.44
C ASP A 254 3.47 9.72 -20.43
N ILE A 255 4.40 8.77 -20.57
CA ILE A 255 5.63 8.66 -19.78
C ILE A 255 6.80 8.31 -20.69
N THR A 256 7.88 9.10 -20.62
CA THR A 256 9.08 8.81 -21.39
C THR A 256 9.92 7.70 -20.75
N PRO A 257 10.81 7.03 -21.50
CA PRO A 257 11.75 6.06 -20.94
C PRO A 257 12.59 6.64 -19.78
N GLU A 258 12.98 7.91 -19.86
CA GLU A 258 13.75 8.61 -18.85
C GLU A 258 12.92 8.83 -17.57
N GLN A 259 11.64 9.18 -17.70
CA GLN A 259 10.72 9.32 -16.58
C GLN A 259 10.48 7.96 -15.90
N PHE A 260 10.30 6.90 -16.69
CA PHE A 260 10.19 5.55 -16.14
C PHE A 260 11.48 5.12 -15.43
N ALA A 261 12.64 5.41 -16.01
CA ALA A 261 13.93 5.17 -15.38
C ALA A 261 14.06 5.94 -14.05
N ALA A 262 13.59 7.20 -14.01
CA ALA A 262 13.61 8.02 -12.78
C ALA A 262 12.72 7.44 -11.67
N VAL A 263 11.52 6.94 -12.00
CA VAL A 263 10.63 6.32 -11.00
C VAL A 263 11.17 4.99 -10.47
N GLN A 264 12.00 4.28 -11.26
CA GLN A 264 12.65 3.02 -10.90
C GLN A 264 14.09 3.20 -10.39
N ALA A 265 14.64 4.40 -10.40
CA ALA A 265 16.04 4.63 -10.03
C ALA A 265 16.33 4.21 -8.59
N ILE A 266 17.48 3.58 -8.37
CA ILE A 266 18.01 3.27 -7.06
C ILE A 266 19.03 4.34 -6.67
N ASP A 267 18.70 5.12 -5.66
CA ASP A 267 19.63 6.09 -5.05
C ASP A 267 20.38 5.38 -3.91
N VAL A 268 21.61 5.00 -4.18
CA VAL A 268 22.49 4.27 -3.24
C VAL A 268 22.68 5.03 -1.93
N GLU A 269 22.87 6.34 -1.99
CA GLU A 269 23.07 7.14 -0.78
C GLU A 269 21.76 7.27 0.04
N ALA A 270 20.62 7.34 -0.62
CA ALA A 270 19.33 7.27 0.07
C ALA A 270 19.11 5.90 0.71
N ILE A 271 19.50 4.81 0.06
CA ILE A 271 19.39 3.46 0.63
C ILE A 271 20.34 3.28 1.82
N LYS A 272 21.56 3.80 1.78
CA LYS A 272 22.45 3.80 2.95
C LYS A 272 21.82 4.49 4.16
N ARG A 273 21.17 5.64 3.95
CA ARG A 273 20.44 6.32 5.02
C ARG A 273 19.24 5.50 5.53
N GLU A 274 18.52 4.82 4.64
CA GLU A 274 17.45 3.90 5.04
C GLU A 274 17.96 2.79 5.97
N ILE A 275 19.08 2.17 5.67
CA ILE A 275 19.65 1.09 6.47
C ILE A 275 19.96 1.54 7.91
N LEU A 276 20.37 2.79 8.11
CA LEU A 276 20.57 3.33 9.47
C LEU A 276 19.25 3.36 10.25
N THR A 277 18.16 3.74 9.61
CA THR A 277 16.84 3.75 10.27
C THR A 277 16.29 2.33 10.48
N HIS A 278 16.69 1.33 9.67
CA HIS A 278 16.40 -0.09 9.96
C HIS A 278 17.14 -0.56 11.21
N GLU A 279 18.40 -0.13 11.40
CA GLU A 279 19.17 -0.43 12.61
C GLU A 279 18.52 0.18 13.84
N GLU A 280 18.13 1.44 13.80
CA GLU A 280 17.38 2.09 14.88
C GLU A 280 16.09 1.34 15.25
N LEU A 281 15.35 0.85 14.25
CA LEU A 281 14.17 0.00 14.48
C LEU A 281 14.57 -1.30 15.17
N PHE A 282 15.63 -1.96 14.71
CA PHE A 282 16.09 -3.24 15.26
C PHE A 282 16.59 -3.08 16.70
N LEU A 283 17.25 -1.97 17.03
CA LEU A 283 17.63 -1.64 18.41
C LEU A 283 16.41 -1.44 19.31
N LYS A 284 15.35 -0.81 18.83
CA LYS A 284 14.11 -0.65 19.58
C LYS A 284 13.39 -1.98 19.81
N LEU A 285 13.55 -2.94 18.91
CA LEU A 285 12.93 -4.27 18.96
C LEU A 285 13.87 -5.31 19.63
N ALA A 286 15.01 -4.90 20.15
CA ALA A 286 16.06 -5.75 20.69
C ALA A 286 15.57 -6.82 21.67
N GLY A 287 16.37 -7.90 21.81
CA GLY A 287 16.15 -9.02 22.74
C GLY A 287 15.57 -10.27 22.07
N GLU A 288 14.63 -10.16 21.17
CA GLU A 288 13.98 -11.31 20.49
C GLU A 288 13.93 -11.16 18.97
N LEU A 289 14.66 -10.18 18.40
CA LEU A 289 14.68 -9.98 16.96
C LEU A 289 15.24 -11.22 16.25
N PRO A 290 14.51 -11.79 15.26
CA PRO A 290 15.01 -12.93 14.50
C PRO A 290 16.33 -12.59 13.80
N LYS A 291 17.35 -13.43 13.99
CA LYS A 291 18.67 -13.27 13.36
C LYS A 291 18.60 -13.20 11.83
N GLU A 292 17.63 -13.83 11.24
CA GLU A 292 17.39 -13.82 9.80
C GLU A 292 17.18 -12.38 9.28
N LEU A 293 16.52 -11.52 10.04
CA LEU A 293 16.33 -10.11 9.66
C LEU A 293 17.64 -9.32 9.75
N ILE A 294 18.47 -9.61 10.76
CA ILE A 294 19.80 -9.02 10.88
C ILE A 294 20.65 -9.42 9.66
N PHE A 295 20.66 -10.71 9.30
CA PHE A 295 21.41 -11.18 8.14
C PHE A 295 20.92 -10.55 6.83
N GLN A 296 19.61 -10.33 6.65
CA GLN A 296 19.11 -9.66 5.46
C GLN A 296 19.59 -8.20 5.38
N ARG A 297 19.68 -7.51 6.51
CA ARG A 297 20.28 -6.16 6.58
C ARG A 297 21.75 -6.19 6.16
N GLU A 298 22.53 -7.11 6.70
CA GLU A 298 23.95 -7.25 6.35
C GLU A 298 24.14 -7.60 4.87
N LEU A 299 23.28 -8.46 4.31
CA LEU A 299 23.28 -8.76 2.87
C LEU A 299 22.97 -7.52 2.02
N LEU A 300 22.07 -6.64 2.46
CA LEU A 300 21.80 -5.39 1.77
C LEU A 300 23.01 -4.44 1.84
N VAL A 301 23.65 -4.32 3.02
CA VAL A 301 24.90 -3.55 3.18
C VAL A 301 25.99 -4.07 2.25
N ALA A 302 26.13 -5.40 2.15
CA ALA A 302 27.16 -6.02 1.31
C ALA A 302 26.94 -5.82 -0.21
N ARG A 303 25.72 -5.48 -0.63
CA ARG A 303 25.37 -5.20 -2.04
C ARG A 303 25.56 -3.73 -2.43
N LEU A 304 25.71 -2.83 -1.47
CA LEU A 304 25.89 -1.38 -1.66
C LEU A 304 27.34 -1.00 -1.80
#